data_6543e61aaa67e94e531e005378e7e480
#
_entry.id   6543e61aaa67e94e531e005378e7e480
#
_cell.length_a   1.000
_cell.length_b   1.000
_cell.length_c   1.000
_cell.angle_alpha   90.00
_cell.angle_beta   90.00
_cell.angle_gamma   90.00
#
_symmetry.space_group_name_H-M   'P 1'
#
loop_
_entity.id
_entity.type
_entity.pdbx_description
1 polymer ?
#
loop_
_entity_poly.entity_id
_entity_poly.type
_entity_poly.pdbx_seq_one_letter_code
_entity_poly.pdbx_strand_id
1 'polypeptide(L)'
;LQTLTLGFTFDALRNDRDRIYQVGTPAYFDNLRVVFREAARLGMTVDLTMGSGWSSGGPFIERSPAQQLLAASVDASGPASIDIPVPAAQEPWYAARTNGVIPTTIGKFDPDARLQRVVAAKVDSTTDPATLSALRDISEHVADGRIRWAVPAGNHRIFALYRNASAHNAAGSAYPGALERSPILDHLDRDGVGEYIEKLGEPWLDALAPFKPDAF
;
A
#
# COMPACT_ATOMS: atom_id res chain seq x y z
N LEU A 1 -2.15 -22.34 18.89
CA LEU A 1 -0.95 -21.53 19.07
C LEU A 1 -1.34 -20.06 19.05
N GLN A 2 -1.07 -19.35 20.12
CA GLN A 2 -1.27 -17.90 20.09
C GLN A 2 -0.05 -17.28 19.42
N THR A 3 -0.29 -16.48 18.41
CA THR A 3 0.73 -15.57 17.89
C THR A 3 1.18 -14.69 19.04
N LEU A 4 2.43 -14.81 19.44
CA LEU A 4 2.99 -13.93 20.45
C LEU A 4 3.15 -12.54 19.82
N THR A 5 2.11 -11.74 19.90
CA THR A 5 2.23 -10.32 19.59
C THR A 5 2.88 -9.69 20.81
N LEU A 6 4.19 -9.56 20.74
CA LEU A 6 4.92 -8.82 21.76
C LEU A 6 4.50 -7.34 21.64
N GLY A 7 3.75 -6.87 22.61
CA GLY A 7 3.37 -5.46 22.71
C GLY A 7 4.58 -4.60 23.09
N PHE A 8 5.46 -4.37 22.12
CA PHE A 8 6.57 -3.43 22.29
C PHE A 8 6.10 -2.01 22.01
N THR A 9 6.55 -1.08 22.82
CA THR A 9 6.51 0.32 22.43
C THR A 9 7.53 0.55 21.30
N PHE A 10 7.20 1.37 20.33
CA PHE A 10 8.09 1.67 19.20
C PHE A 10 9.45 2.21 19.63
N ASP A 11 9.50 2.93 20.74
CA ASP A 11 10.75 3.48 21.28
C ASP A 11 11.69 2.37 21.78
N ALA A 12 11.14 1.32 22.41
CA ALA A 12 11.93 0.16 22.81
C ALA A 12 12.51 -0.57 21.58
N LEU A 13 11.74 -0.71 20.51
CA LEU A 13 12.19 -1.32 19.27
C LEU A 13 13.28 -0.49 18.56
N ARG A 14 13.18 0.85 18.59
CA ARG A 14 14.22 1.73 18.01
C ARG A 14 15.55 1.63 18.71
N ASN A 15 15.53 1.41 20.03
CA ASN A 15 16.72 1.33 20.85
C ASN A 15 17.39 -0.05 20.84
N ASP A 16 16.69 -1.08 20.38
CA ASP A 16 17.16 -2.47 20.39
C ASP A 16 17.29 -3.07 18.97
N ARG A 17 17.67 -2.25 17.99
CA ARG A 17 17.78 -2.67 16.58
C ARG A 17 18.61 -3.93 16.38
N ASP A 18 19.69 -4.07 17.13
CA ASP A 18 20.60 -5.21 17.01
C ASP A 18 20.02 -6.53 17.53
N ARG A 19 18.91 -6.45 18.30
CA ARG A 19 18.19 -7.61 18.83
C ARG A 19 16.94 -7.96 18.04
N ILE A 20 16.64 -7.18 17.01
CA ILE A 20 15.46 -7.36 16.18
C ILE A 20 15.85 -8.07 14.90
N TYR A 21 15.37 -9.29 14.75
CA TYR A 21 15.63 -10.10 13.57
C TYR A 21 14.62 -9.78 12.48
N GLN A 22 15.07 -8.98 11.51
CA GLN A 22 14.20 -8.64 10.37
C GLN A 22 13.88 -9.88 9.53
N VAL A 23 12.64 -9.99 9.09
CA VAL A 23 12.19 -11.03 8.15
C VAL A 23 13.06 -11.01 6.90
N GLY A 24 13.48 -12.20 6.46
CA GLY A 24 14.34 -12.35 5.31
C GLY A 24 15.84 -12.25 5.59
N THR A 25 16.26 -11.93 6.82
CA THR A 25 17.68 -11.96 7.19
C THR A 25 18.15 -13.35 7.62
N PRO A 26 19.46 -13.67 7.51
CA PRO A 26 20.00 -14.94 8.01
C PRO A 26 19.67 -15.20 9.48
N ALA A 27 19.80 -14.18 10.33
CA ALA A 27 19.50 -14.30 11.75
C ALA A 27 18.02 -14.62 12.02
N TYR A 28 17.10 -14.09 11.21
CA TYR A 28 15.67 -14.45 11.26
C TYR A 28 15.47 -15.95 10.96
N PHE A 29 16.07 -16.46 9.88
CA PHE A 29 15.96 -17.86 9.50
C PHE A 29 16.59 -18.80 10.54
N ASP A 30 17.72 -18.41 11.13
CA ASP A 30 18.35 -19.19 12.21
C ASP A 30 17.44 -19.34 13.43
N ASN A 31 16.74 -18.26 13.80
CA ASN A 31 15.75 -18.34 14.89
C ASN A 31 14.54 -19.20 14.52
N LEU A 32 14.04 -19.11 13.29
CA LEU A 32 12.98 -20.00 12.82
C LEU A 32 13.38 -21.48 12.93
N ARG A 33 14.59 -21.82 12.50
CA ARG A 33 15.10 -23.20 12.62
C ARG A 33 15.13 -23.69 14.07
N VAL A 34 15.44 -22.82 15.03
CA VAL A 34 15.37 -23.18 16.47
C VAL A 34 13.92 -23.47 16.87
N VAL A 35 12.98 -22.60 16.48
CA VAL A 35 11.55 -22.78 16.78
C VAL A 35 11.03 -24.11 16.21
N PHE A 36 11.31 -24.39 14.93
CA PHE A 36 10.88 -25.63 14.28
C PHE A 36 11.48 -26.87 14.91
N ARG A 37 12.76 -26.83 15.25
CA ARG A 37 13.44 -27.94 15.93
C ARG A 37 12.80 -28.25 17.27
N GLU A 38 12.51 -27.22 18.05
CA GLU A 38 11.91 -27.38 19.36
C GLU A 38 10.46 -27.84 19.26
N ALA A 39 9.69 -27.31 18.32
CA ALA A 39 8.34 -27.77 18.03
C ALA A 39 8.32 -29.26 17.65
N ALA A 40 9.21 -29.68 16.76
CA ALA A 40 9.33 -31.09 16.37
C ALA A 40 9.69 -31.99 17.58
N ARG A 41 10.62 -31.53 18.44
CA ARG A 41 10.98 -32.24 19.67
C ARG A 41 9.78 -32.42 20.62
N LEU A 42 8.87 -31.47 20.66
CA LEU A 42 7.67 -31.46 21.48
C LEU A 42 6.44 -32.09 20.82
N GLY A 43 6.56 -32.56 19.57
CA GLY A 43 5.43 -33.09 18.81
C GLY A 43 4.37 -32.01 18.46
N MET A 44 4.80 -30.76 18.30
CA MET A 44 3.91 -29.64 17.99
C MET A 44 3.88 -29.39 16.48
N THR A 45 2.71 -29.06 15.97
CA THR A 45 2.50 -28.55 14.61
C THR A 45 2.88 -27.06 14.56
N VAL A 46 3.50 -26.63 13.48
CA VAL A 46 3.83 -25.22 13.25
C VAL A 46 3.26 -24.75 11.93
N ASP A 47 2.37 -23.79 12.00
CA ASP A 47 1.87 -23.06 10.85
C ASP A 47 2.60 -21.71 10.76
N LEU A 48 3.03 -21.35 9.57
CA LEU A 48 3.69 -20.07 9.33
C LEU A 48 2.83 -19.15 8.47
N THR A 49 2.72 -17.91 8.90
CA THR A 49 2.28 -16.83 8.02
C THR A 49 3.48 -16.30 7.25
N MET A 50 3.47 -16.45 5.94
CA MET A 50 4.52 -15.93 5.09
C MET A 50 4.49 -14.41 5.09
N GLY A 51 5.57 -13.80 5.56
CA GLY A 51 5.71 -12.35 5.63
C GLY A 51 5.59 -11.78 7.05
N SER A 52 5.52 -10.47 7.12
CA SER A 52 5.67 -9.74 8.38
C SER A 52 4.37 -9.15 8.93
N GLY A 53 3.23 -9.58 8.45
CA GLY A 53 1.97 -9.03 8.91
C GLY A 53 0.85 -9.07 7.87
N TRP A 54 -0.09 -8.13 7.96
CA TRP A 54 -1.34 -8.18 7.20
C TRP A 54 -1.21 -7.93 5.71
N SER A 55 -0.13 -7.33 5.27
CA SER A 55 0.12 -7.11 3.85
C SER A 55 1.46 -7.70 3.50
N SER A 56 1.51 -8.52 2.47
CA SER A 56 2.78 -9.02 1.94
C SER A 56 3.64 -7.87 1.44
N GLY A 57 4.92 -7.95 1.71
CA GLY A 57 5.88 -6.92 1.35
C GLY A 57 7.07 -6.91 2.29
N GLY A 58 7.84 -5.85 2.24
CA GLY A 58 9.02 -5.68 3.08
C GLY A 58 10.02 -4.69 2.51
N PRO A 59 11.10 -4.41 3.25
CA PRO A 59 12.14 -3.48 2.80
C PRO A 59 12.88 -3.95 1.54
N PHE A 60 12.76 -5.23 1.21
CA PHE A 60 13.36 -5.86 0.04
C PHE A 60 12.52 -5.72 -1.24
N ILE A 61 11.30 -5.16 -1.17
CA ILE A 61 10.49 -4.87 -2.35
C ILE A 61 10.98 -3.58 -3.00
N GLU A 62 11.62 -3.73 -4.16
CA GLU A 62 12.24 -2.62 -4.90
C GLU A 62 11.58 -2.38 -6.25
N ARG A 63 11.21 -3.46 -6.96
CA ARG A 63 10.78 -3.40 -8.35
C ARG A 63 9.35 -2.93 -8.50
N SER A 64 8.44 -3.43 -7.68
CA SER A 64 7.02 -3.17 -7.86
C SER A 64 6.29 -2.97 -6.53
N PRO A 65 6.43 -1.81 -5.91
CA PRO A 65 5.59 -1.46 -4.76
C PRO A 65 4.14 -1.29 -5.20
N ALA A 66 3.23 -1.69 -4.32
CA ALA A 66 1.79 -1.53 -4.57
C ALA A 66 1.43 -0.09 -4.96
N GLN A 67 0.54 0.03 -5.92
CA GLN A 67 0.05 1.31 -6.41
C GLN A 67 -1.34 1.60 -5.84
N GLN A 68 -1.68 2.87 -5.81
CA GLN A 68 -3.02 3.35 -5.47
C GLN A 68 -3.52 4.34 -6.52
N LEU A 69 -4.84 4.39 -6.67
CA LEU A 69 -5.51 5.41 -7.46
C LEU A 69 -6.00 6.51 -6.51
N LEU A 70 -5.61 7.73 -6.82
CA LEU A 70 -6.08 8.92 -6.12
C LEU A 70 -6.99 9.72 -7.05
N ALA A 71 -8.03 10.34 -6.50
CA ALA A 71 -8.91 11.21 -7.25
C ALA A 71 -8.95 12.59 -6.57
N ALA A 72 -8.78 13.63 -7.37
CA ALA A 72 -9.10 14.99 -6.98
C ALA A 72 -10.21 15.51 -7.90
N SER A 73 -11.07 16.38 -7.42
CA SER A 73 -12.19 16.85 -8.23
C SER A 73 -12.44 18.34 -8.08
N VAL A 74 -13.12 18.88 -9.11
CA VAL A 74 -13.65 20.25 -9.14
C VAL A 74 -15.00 20.23 -9.83
N ASP A 75 -15.92 21.04 -9.36
CA ASP A 75 -17.25 21.19 -9.98
C ASP A 75 -17.21 22.32 -11.01
N ALA A 76 -17.95 22.12 -12.10
CA ALA A 76 -18.13 23.08 -13.18
C ALA A 76 -19.58 23.12 -13.65
N SER A 77 -20.08 24.29 -13.96
CA SER A 77 -21.45 24.48 -14.48
C SER A 77 -21.41 25.02 -15.89
N GLY A 78 -22.24 24.44 -16.77
CA GLY A 78 -22.34 24.85 -18.18
C GLY A 78 -23.75 25.29 -18.58
N PRO A 79 -23.89 25.86 -19.80
CA PRO A 79 -22.85 25.89 -20.84
C PRO A 79 -21.78 26.96 -20.55
N ALA A 80 -20.50 26.59 -20.57
CA ALA A 80 -19.37 27.51 -20.33
C ALA A 80 -18.08 26.95 -20.92
N SER A 81 -17.17 27.83 -21.32
CA SER A 81 -15.77 27.43 -21.58
C SER A 81 -14.93 27.65 -20.33
N ILE A 82 -14.23 26.63 -19.89
CA ILE A 82 -13.33 26.72 -18.74
C ILE A 82 -11.87 26.65 -19.18
N ASP A 83 -11.01 27.34 -18.43
CA ASP A 83 -9.55 27.19 -18.47
C ASP A 83 -9.08 27.21 -17.00
N ILE A 84 -8.98 26.03 -16.40
CA ILE A 84 -8.69 25.85 -14.98
C ILE A 84 -7.49 24.95 -14.78
N PRO A 85 -6.74 25.07 -13.68
CA PRO A 85 -5.70 24.11 -13.35
C PRO A 85 -6.29 22.71 -13.13
N VAL A 86 -5.54 21.67 -13.50
CA VAL A 86 -5.90 20.30 -13.15
C VAL A 86 -5.90 20.20 -11.62
N PRO A 87 -6.98 19.70 -10.99
CA PRO A 87 -7.01 19.50 -9.53
C PRO A 87 -5.82 18.64 -9.08
N ALA A 88 -5.02 19.13 -8.16
CA ALA A 88 -3.84 18.43 -7.68
C ALA A 88 -4.21 17.18 -6.87
N ALA A 89 -3.40 16.14 -6.98
CA ALA A 89 -3.51 14.98 -6.09
C ALA A 89 -3.39 15.41 -4.64
N GLN A 90 -4.26 14.88 -3.80
CA GLN A 90 -4.27 15.16 -2.37
C GLN A 90 -3.91 13.91 -1.58
N GLU A 91 -3.29 14.13 -0.43
CA GLU A 91 -3.05 13.05 0.51
C GLU A 91 -4.37 12.38 0.88
N PRO A 92 -4.45 11.04 0.83
CA PRO A 92 -5.67 10.33 1.19
C PRO A 92 -6.10 10.64 2.62
N TRP A 93 -7.40 10.81 2.85
CA TRP A 93 -7.95 11.12 4.16
C TRP A 93 -7.55 10.13 5.28
N TYR A 94 -7.32 8.88 4.91
CA TYR A 94 -6.90 7.85 5.86
C TYR A 94 -5.43 8.04 6.31
N ALA A 95 -4.57 8.65 5.49
CA ALA A 95 -3.21 8.98 5.87
C ALA A 95 -3.16 10.07 6.95
N ALA A 96 -4.10 11.01 6.91
CA ALA A 96 -4.22 12.07 7.91
C ALA A 96 -4.84 11.61 9.24
N ARG A 97 -5.55 10.48 9.26
CA ARG A 97 -6.26 9.99 10.46
C ARG A 97 -5.45 9.10 11.39
N THR A 98 -4.22 8.81 11.08
CA THR A 98 -3.36 7.97 11.92
C THR A 98 -2.84 8.69 13.16
N ASN A 99 -3.67 9.47 13.83
CA ASN A 99 -3.36 10.08 15.12
C ASN A 99 -2.95 9.00 16.14
N GLY A 100 -1.74 8.49 16.00
CA GLY A 100 -1.05 7.76 17.05
C GLY A 100 -1.42 6.28 17.26
N VAL A 101 -2.45 5.74 16.60
CA VAL A 101 -2.87 4.36 16.88
C VAL A 101 -2.10 3.33 16.03
N ILE A 102 -1.73 3.64 14.78
CA ILE A 102 -0.87 2.79 13.95
C ILE A 102 0.00 3.67 13.03
N PRO A 103 0.96 4.41 13.55
CA PRO A 103 1.78 5.33 12.75
C PRO A 103 2.72 4.63 11.76
N THR A 104 2.78 3.32 11.77
CA THR A 104 3.76 2.51 11.06
C THR A 104 3.23 1.81 9.83
N THR A 105 1.90 1.74 9.68
CA THR A 105 1.28 1.13 8.51
C THR A 105 1.10 2.09 7.35
N ILE A 106 1.23 3.39 7.62
CA ILE A 106 1.05 4.42 6.59
C ILE A 106 2.34 5.23 6.51
N GLY A 107 3.01 5.11 5.38
CA GLY A 107 4.17 5.90 5.05
C GLY A 107 3.78 7.32 4.64
N LYS A 108 4.77 8.11 4.27
CA LYS A 108 4.54 9.44 3.71
C LYS A 108 3.88 9.33 2.34
N PHE A 109 2.93 10.21 2.09
CA PHE A 109 2.39 10.41 0.76
C PHE A 109 3.53 10.77 -0.22
N ASP A 110 3.57 10.03 -1.34
CA ASP A 110 4.55 10.32 -2.39
C ASP A 110 4.03 11.49 -3.23
N PRO A 111 4.71 12.63 -3.27
CA PRO A 111 4.28 13.78 -4.05
C PRO A 111 4.35 13.54 -5.57
N ASP A 112 5.03 12.48 -6.02
CA ASP A 112 5.21 12.16 -7.44
C ASP A 112 4.00 11.43 -8.05
N ALA A 113 2.80 11.74 -7.59
CA ALA A 113 1.57 11.22 -8.16
C ALA A 113 1.45 11.60 -9.65
N ARG A 114 1.25 10.61 -10.51
CA ARG A 114 1.20 10.79 -11.97
C ARG A 114 -0.23 10.82 -12.46
N LEU A 115 -0.63 11.94 -13.09
CA LEU A 115 -1.92 12.05 -13.74
C LEU A 115 -2.09 10.94 -14.79
N GLN A 116 -3.18 10.21 -14.71
CA GLN A 116 -3.53 9.13 -15.62
C GLN A 116 -4.65 9.54 -16.57
N ARG A 117 -5.70 10.14 -16.03
CA ARG A 117 -6.89 10.55 -16.79
C ARG A 117 -7.55 11.75 -16.14
N VAL A 118 -8.27 12.49 -16.96
CA VAL A 118 -9.25 13.49 -16.52
C VAL A 118 -10.61 13.08 -17.08
N VAL A 119 -11.58 12.90 -16.19
CA VAL A 119 -12.92 12.42 -16.53
C VAL A 119 -13.94 13.43 -16.03
N ALA A 120 -14.90 13.80 -16.85
CA ALA A 120 -16.05 14.59 -16.45
C ALA A 120 -17.30 13.71 -16.31
N ALA A 121 -18.09 13.96 -15.28
CA ALA A 121 -19.38 13.33 -15.08
C ALA A 121 -20.46 14.40 -14.89
N LYS A 122 -21.67 14.15 -15.40
CA LYS A 122 -22.82 15.00 -15.12
C LYS A 122 -23.33 14.71 -13.69
N VAL A 123 -23.60 15.78 -12.95
CA VAL A 123 -24.19 15.66 -11.61
C VAL A 123 -25.71 15.68 -11.74
N ASP A 124 -26.36 14.56 -11.51
CA ASP A 124 -27.81 14.42 -11.61
C ASP A 124 -28.51 14.73 -10.29
N SER A 125 -27.81 14.51 -9.17
CA SER A 125 -28.30 14.82 -7.84
C SER A 125 -27.17 15.33 -6.96
N THR A 126 -27.46 16.34 -6.15
CA THR A 126 -26.53 16.89 -5.15
C THR A 126 -26.68 16.24 -3.78
N THR A 127 -27.44 15.14 -3.67
CA THR A 127 -27.50 14.33 -2.45
C THR A 127 -26.14 13.72 -2.12
N ASP A 128 -25.89 13.38 -0.88
CA ASP A 128 -24.66 12.72 -0.46
C ASP A 128 -24.93 11.21 -0.26
N PRO A 129 -24.32 10.31 -1.05
CA PRO A 129 -23.41 10.61 -2.18
C PRO A 129 -24.13 11.18 -3.40
N ALA A 130 -23.44 12.05 -4.14
CA ALA A 130 -23.98 12.61 -5.39
C ALA A 130 -24.18 11.53 -6.45
N THR A 131 -25.28 11.60 -7.18
CA THR A 131 -25.50 10.72 -8.33
C THR A 131 -24.83 11.31 -9.56
N LEU A 132 -24.00 10.50 -10.22
CA LEU A 132 -23.24 10.88 -11.39
C LEU A 132 -23.64 10.03 -12.59
N SER A 133 -23.70 10.67 -13.76
CA SER A 133 -23.99 10.00 -15.03
C SER A 133 -23.11 10.55 -16.15
N ALA A 134 -23.29 10.01 -17.34
CA ALA A 134 -22.67 10.48 -18.57
C ALA A 134 -21.14 10.74 -18.42
N LEU A 135 -20.42 9.77 -17.88
CA LEU A 135 -18.97 9.84 -17.76
C LEU A 135 -18.33 10.01 -19.14
N ARG A 136 -17.40 10.97 -19.22
CA ARG A 136 -16.64 11.28 -20.43
C ARG A 136 -15.18 11.48 -20.10
N ASP A 137 -14.29 10.77 -20.80
CA ASP A 137 -12.85 11.08 -20.79
C ASP A 137 -12.62 12.41 -21.52
N ILE A 138 -12.03 13.37 -20.84
CA ILE A 138 -11.66 14.69 -21.32
C ILE A 138 -10.16 14.94 -21.23
N SER A 139 -9.36 13.88 -21.13
CA SER A 139 -7.89 13.99 -21.02
C SER A 139 -7.26 14.69 -22.20
N GLU A 140 -7.88 14.62 -23.39
CA GLU A 140 -7.45 15.34 -24.59
C GLU A 140 -7.51 16.87 -24.45
N HIS A 141 -8.31 17.37 -23.50
CA HIS A 141 -8.45 18.79 -23.18
C HIS A 141 -7.45 19.27 -22.13
N VAL A 142 -6.50 18.43 -21.73
CA VAL A 142 -5.46 18.77 -20.76
C VAL A 142 -4.16 19.11 -21.47
N ALA A 143 -3.68 20.34 -21.25
CA ALA A 143 -2.38 20.78 -21.70
C ALA A 143 -1.76 21.72 -20.66
N ASP A 144 -0.45 21.64 -20.47
CA ASP A 144 0.32 22.50 -19.56
C ASP A 144 -0.24 22.54 -18.12
N GLY A 145 -0.75 21.40 -17.61
CA GLY A 145 -1.37 21.31 -16.28
C GLY A 145 -2.72 22.02 -16.16
N ARG A 146 -3.38 22.34 -17.28
CA ARG A 146 -4.67 23.02 -17.32
C ARG A 146 -5.69 22.23 -18.13
N ILE A 147 -6.96 22.35 -17.74
CA ILE A 147 -8.12 21.80 -18.43
C ILE A 147 -8.77 22.93 -19.20
N ARG A 148 -8.77 22.82 -20.55
CA ARG A 148 -9.49 23.74 -21.45
C ARG A 148 -10.63 22.99 -22.11
N TRP A 149 -11.82 23.17 -21.58
CA TRP A 149 -12.97 22.37 -22.00
C TRP A 149 -14.25 23.19 -22.09
N ALA A 150 -15.06 22.88 -23.13
CA ALA A 150 -16.41 23.41 -23.27
C ALA A 150 -17.38 22.54 -22.43
N VAL A 151 -17.74 23.02 -21.26
CA VAL A 151 -18.66 22.34 -20.34
C VAL A 151 -20.06 22.35 -20.95
N PRO A 152 -20.70 21.19 -21.16
CA PRO A 152 -22.09 21.13 -21.62
C PRO A 152 -23.06 21.72 -20.59
N ALA A 153 -24.31 21.96 -21.00
CA ALA A 153 -25.35 22.47 -20.11
C ALA A 153 -25.54 21.56 -18.88
N GLY A 154 -25.69 22.16 -17.71
CA GLY A 154 -25.87 21.47 -16.42
C GLY A 154 -24.63 21.49 -15.54
N ASN A 155 -24.74 20.79 -14.42
CA ASN A 155 -23.65 20.69 -13.46
C ASN A 155 -22.81 19.45 -13.76
N HIS A 156 -21.51 19.61 -13.68
CA HIS A 156 -20.54 18.56 -13.95
C HIS A 156 -19.50 18.52 -12.82
N ARG A 157 -18.99 17.31 -12.53
CA ARG A 157 -17.83 17.10 -11.68
C ARG A 157 -16.69 16.55 -12.52
N ILE A 158 -15.58 17.21 -12.48
CA ILE A 158 -14.37 16.85 -13.19
C ILE A 158 -13.43 16.16 -12.21
N PHE A 159 -13.00 14.94 -12.53
CA PHE A 159 -12.07 14.16 -11.73
C PHE A 159 -10.72 14.08 -12.41
N ALA A 160 -9.68 14.44 -11.70
CA ALA A 160 -8.30 14.13 -12.07
C ALA A 160 -7.89 12.85 -11.33
N LEU A 161 -7.56 11.80 -12.08
CA LEU A 161 -7.20 10.49 -11.58
C LEU A 161 -5.69 10.32 -11.64
N TYR A 162 -5.07 10.04 -10.50
CA TYR A 162 -3.63 9.90 -10.37
C TYR A 162 -3.25 8.51 -9.92
N ARG A 163 -2.17 7.98 -10.49
CA ARG A 163 -1.47 6.82 -9.98
C ARG A 163 -0.35 7.28 -9.07
N ASN A 164 -0.23 6.63 -7.94
CA ASN A 164 0.80 6.89 -6.94
C ASN A 164 1.23 5.58 -6.29
N ALA A 165 2.47 5.49 -5.83
CA ALA A 165 2.87 4.40 -4.96
C ALA A 165 2.05 4.44 -3.67
N SER A 166 1.60 3.29 -3.21
CA SER A 166 0.86 3.21 -1.95
C SER A 166 1.73 3.71 -0.79
N ALA A 167 1.17 4.57 0.04
CA ALA A 167 1.80 4.99 1.27
C ALA A 167 1.76 3.93 2.37
N HIS A 168 1.09 2.80 2.13
CA HIS A 168 1.05 1.71 3.10
C HIS A 168 2.37 0.98 3.19
N ASN A 169 2.79 0.70 4.41
CA ASN A 169 3.91 -0.21 4.68
C ASN A 169 3.38 -1.63 4.95
N ALA A 170 4.15 -2.61 4.51
CA ALA A 170 3.84 -4.03 4.68
C ALA A 170 3.96 -4.52 6.12
N ALA A 171 4.36 -3.71 7.02
CA ALA A 171 4.49 -4.09 8.40
C ALA A 171 3.30 -3.60 9.19
N GLY A 172 2.58 -4.50 9.76
CA GLY A 172 1.66 -4.16 10.84
C GLY A 172 2.41 -3.53 12.01
N SER A 173 1.66 -2.97 12.94
CA SER A 173 2.15 -2.23 14.12
C SER A 173 3.16 -2.98 15.01
N ALA A 174 3.35 -4.28 14.79
CA ALA A 174 4.21 -5.13 15.60
C ALA A 174 5.56 -5.46 14.94
N TYR A 175 5.92 -4.79 13.83
CA TYR A 175 7.06 -5.21 13.05
C TYR A 175 8.22 -4.21 13.07
N PRO A 176 9.46 -4.68 13.30
CA PRO A 176 10.64 -3.82 13.28
C PRO A 176 10.90 -3.16 11.92
N GLY A 177 10.51 -3.80 10.83
CA GLY A 177 10.57 -3.22 9.49
C GLY A 177 9.70 -1.97 9.32
N ALA A 178 8.79 -1.71 10.25
CA ALA A 178 8.05 -0.46 10.32
C ALA A 178 8.93 0.76 10.64
N LEU A 179 10.12 0.56 11.13
CA LEU A 179 11.11 1.62 11.35
C LEU A 179 11.78 2.07 10.04
N GLU A 180 11.65 1.27 8.99
CA GLU A 180 12.19 1.51 7.66
C GLU A 180 11.07 1.45 6.62
N ARG A 181 11.37 1.94 5.42
CA ARG A 181 10.44 1.83 4.30
C ARG A 181 10.23 0.33 3.98
N SER A 182 9.01 -0.13 4.14
CA SER A 182 8.60 -1.50 3.86
C SER A 182 7.42 -1.52 2.90
N PRO A 183 7.64 -1.32 1.60
CA PRO A 183 6.55 -1.24 0.62
C PRO A 183 5.68 -2.50 0.64
N ILE A 184 4.38 -2.30 0.45
CA ILE A 184 3.47 -3.40 0.15
C ILE A 184 3.78 -3.91 -1.25
N LEU A 185 3.76 -5.23 -1.39
CA LEU A 185 3.85 -5.91 -2.67
C LEU A 185 2.63 -5.56 -3.56
N ASP A 186 2.86 -5.27 -4.83
CA ASP A 186 1.78 -5.28 -5.82
C ASP A 186 1.47 -6.73 -6.22
N HIS A 187 0.38 -7.26 -5.70
CA HIS A 187 -0.06 -8.63 -5.97
C HIS A 187 -0.59 -8.83 -7.39
N LEU A 188 -0.85 -7.76 -8.12
CA LEU A 188 -1.30 -7.80 -9.51
C LEU A 188 -0.14 -7.68 -10.50
N ASP A 189 1.06 -7.37 -10.02
CA ASP A 189 2.26 -7.29 -10.83
C ASP A 189 3.09 -8.57 -10.70
N ARG A 190 3.28 -9.26 -11.83
CA ARG A 190 4.04 -10.50 -11.90
C ARG A 190 5.49 -10.32 -11.42
N ASP A 191 6.12 -9.19 -11.76
CA ASP A 191 7.51 -8.93 -11.40
C ASP A 191 7.65 -8.68 -9.89
N GLY A 192 6.69 -7.98 -9.29
CA GLY A 192 6.62 -7.79 -7.85
C GLY A 192 6.42 -9.11 -7.09
N VAL A 193 5.50 -9.95 -7.55
CA VAL A 193 5.29 -11.29 -6.98
C VAL A 193 6.53 -12.15 -7.12
N GLY A 194 7.19 -12.11 -8.30
CA GLY A 194 8.45 -12.83 -8.53
C GLY A 194 9.55 -12.38 -7.57
N GLU A 195 9.71 -11.07 -7.36
CA GLU A 195 10.66 -10.53 -6.39
C GLU A 195 10.39 -11.00 -4.96
N TYR A 196 9.12 -11.02 -4.55
CA TYR A 196 8.74 -11.50 -3.22
C TYR A 196 9.04 -12.98 -3.02
N ILE A 197 8.78 -13.81 -4.02
CA ILE A 197 9.13 -15.24 -4.00
C ILE A 197 10.64 -15.40 -3.92
N GLU A 198 11.39 -14.72 -4.77
CA GLU A 198 12.87 -14.78 -4.81
C GLU A 198 13.50 -14.35 -3.47
N LYS A 199 13.02 -13.25 -2.90
CA LYS A 199 13.65 -12.62 -1.72
C LYS A 199 13.19 -13.21 -0.39
N LEU A 200 12.01 -13.78 -0.33
CA LEU A 200 11.45 -14.32 0.91
C LEU A 200 11.00 -15.79 0.77
N GLY A 201 10.24 -16.12 -0.26
CA GLY A 201 9.66 -17.44 -0.43
C GLY A 201 10.71 -18.55 -0.54
N GLU A 202 11.63 -18.43 -1.48
CA GLU A 202 12.69 -19.42 -1.68
C GLU A 202 13.60 -19.57 -0.44
N PRO A 203 14.11 -18.49 0.17
CA PRO A 203 14.88 -18.59 1.41
C PRO A 203 14.09 -19.25 2.56
N TRP A 204 12.78 -19.05 2.62
CA TRP A 204 11.94 -19.73 3.62
C TRP A 204 11.85 -21.23 3.35
N LEU A 205 11.58 -21.63 2.11
CA LEU A 205 11.52 -23.03 1.75
C LEU A 205 12.86 -23.74 2.04
N ASP A 206 13.97 -23.12 1.69
CA ASP A 206 15.31 -23.64 1.98
C ASP A 206 15.58 -23.76 3.48
N ALA A 207 15.23 -22.74 4.23
CA ALA A 207 15.46 -22.71 5.67
C ALA A 207 14.64 -23.77 6.42
N LEU A 208 13.44 -24.08 5.94
CA LEU A 208 12.46 -24.96 6.59
C LEU A 208 12.41 -26.37 5.98
N ALA A 209 13.07 -26.61 4.85
CA ALA A 209 13.10 -27.91 4.19
C ALA A 209 13.35 -29.12 5.13
N PRO A 210 14.24 -29.03 6.13
CA PRO A 210 14.48 -30.12 7.07
C PRO A 210 13.29 -30.43 7.99
N PHE A 211 12.38 -29.48 8.20
CA PHE A 211 11.33 -29.58 9.20
C PHE A 211 9.95 -29.92 8.64
N LYS A 212 9.75 -29.76 7.32
CA LYS A 212 8.47 -30.02 6.64
C LYS A 212 7.28 -29.43 7.38
N PRO A 213 7.11 -28.10 7.39
CA PRO A 213 5.97 -27.46 8.05
C PRO A 213 4.65 -28.03 7.51
N ASP A 214 3.65 -28.15 8.36
CA ASP A 214 2.36 -28.76 8.01
C ASP A 214 1.51 -27.81 7.14
N ALA A 215 1.73 -26.51 7.29
CA ALA A 215 1.08 -25.47 6.48
C ALA A 215 1.91 -24.19 6.36
N PHE A 216 1.63 -23.41 5.30
CA PHE A 216 2.14 -22.08 5.04
C PHE A 216 1.00 -21.07 4.93
#